data_e64ba3596041a13ecbc183e2dd2ba253
#
_entry.id   e64ba3596041a13ecbc183e2dd2ba253
#
_cell.length_a   1.000
_cell.length_b   1.000
_cell.length_c   1.000
_cell.angle_alpha   90.00
_cell.angle_beta   90.00
_cell.angle_gamma   90.00
#
_symmetry.space_group_name_H-M   'P 1'
#
loop_
_entity.id
_entity.type
_entity.pdbx_description
1 polymer ?
#
loop_
_entity_poly.entity_id
_entity_poly.type
_entity_poly.pdbx_seq_one_letter_code
_entity_poly.pdbx_strand_id
1 'polypeptide(L)'
;MAIYHLETKVVSRGTGRSAVAAAAYMSCSQILNDYDGVQHDFTRKKGLVWQQIFLPEYAPVEWQERAVLWNAVEENEKTKDSRLAREFVVALPVELNKKPWKSLLSDFINEQFVADGMCADVAIHDPHPPGHNPHAHILSLIHISEPTRP
;
A
#
# COMPACT_ATOMS: atom_id res chain seq x y z
N MET A 1 12.81 -2.47 -17.21
CA MET A 1 12.68 -2.10 -15.80
C MET A 1 13.29 -3.19 -14.93
N ALA A 2 14.21 -2.81 -14.08
CA ALA A 2 14.93 -3.79 -13.27
C ALA A 2 14.23 -3.97 -11.92
N ILE A 3 13.32 -4.92 -11.87
CA ILE A 3 12.75 -5.34 -10.60
C ILE A 3 13.45 -6.64 -10.24
N TYR A 4 14.26 -6.57 -9.18
CA TYR A 4 15.09 -7.70 -8.80
C TYR A 4 14.34 -8.76 -8.03
N HIS A 5 13.36 -8.35 -7.27
CA HIS A 5 12.68 -9.26 -6.37
C HIS A 5 11.28 -8.76 -6.12
N LEU A 6 10.31 -9.65 -6.21
CA LEU A 6 8.91 -9.31 -5.98
C LEU A 6 8.29 -10.38 -5.10
N GLU A 7 7.80 -9.97 -3.93
CA GLU A 7 7.01 -10.82 -3.07
C GLU A 7 5.57 -10.34 -3.06
N THR A 8 4.64 -11.25 -3.02
CA THR A 8 3.22 -10.94 -2.97
C THR A 8 2.57 -11.64 -1.79
N LYS A 9 1.80 -10.90 -1.02
CA LYS A 9 1.06 -11.46 0.11
C LYS A 9 -0.37 -10.95 0.06
N VAL A 10 -1.30 -11.77 0.54
CA VAL A 10 -2.70 -11.34 0.69
C VAL A 10 -2.92 -10.92 2.12
N VAL A 11 -3.49 -9.73 2.30
CA VAL A 11 -3.89 -9.25 3.61
C VAL A 11 -5.32 -9.74 3.84
N SER A 12 -5.48 -10.72 4.69
CA SER A 12 -6.77 -11.37 4.94
C SER A 12 -7.14 -11.23 6.41
N ARG A 13 -8.38 -10.86 6.67
CA ARG A 13 -8.87 -10.70 8.03
C ARG A 13 -8.87 -12.03 8.78
N GLY A 14 -9.13 -13.12 8.07
CA GLY A 14 -9.15 -14.45 8.66
C GLY A 14 -7.81 -14.91 9.23
N THR A 15 -6.70 -14.32 8.75
CA THR A 15 -5.38 -14.62 9.28
C THR A 15 -4.95 -13.63 10.36
N GLY A 16 -5.87 -12.80 10.84
CA GLY A 16 -5.57 -11.79 11.85
C GLY A 16 -4.91 -10.54 11.31
N ARG A 17 -4.89 -10.35 10.00
CA ARG A 17 -4.27 -9.20 9.39
C ARG A 17 -5.30 -8.11 9.12
N SER A 18 -4.83 -6.89 9.02
CA SER A 18 -5.66 -5.72 8.80
C SER A 18 -5.04 -4.84 7.72
N ALA A 19 -5.88 -4.36 6.80
CA ALA A 19 -5.41 -3.44 5.78
C ALA A 19 -4.97 -2.12 6.40
N VAL A 20 -5.69 -1.66 7.42
CA VAL A 20 -5.30 -0.44 8.15
C VAL A 20 -3.95 -0.61 8.83
N ALA A 21 -3.72 -1.75 9.47
CA ALA A 21 -2.44 -2.02 10.12
C ALA A 21 -1.29 -2.06 9.10
N ALA A 22 -1.52 -2.72 7.97
CA ALA A 22 -0.50 -2.80 6.92
C ALA A 22 -0.17 -1.40 6.39
N ALA A 23 -1.18 -0.57 6.15
CA ALA A 23 -0.98 0.78 5.66
C ALA A 23 -0.23 1.65 6.67
N ALA A 24 -0.59 1.55 7.95
CA ALA A 24 0.08 2.30 9.00
C ALA A 24 1.54 1.88 9.12
N TYR A 25 1.80 0.58 9.05
CA TYR A 25 3.15 0.05 9.15
C TYR A 25 4.05 0.56 8.03
N MET A 26 3.59 0.43 6.79
CA MET A 26 4.45 0.82 5.67
C MET A 26 4.63 2.32 5.54
N SER A 27 3.67 3.11 6.03
CA SER A 27 3.76 4.58 5.95
C SER A 27 4.32 5.20 7.22
N CYS A 28 4.71 4.40 8.20
CA CYS A 28 5.25 4.86 9.48
C CYS A 28 4.31 5.85 10.15
N SER A 29 3.02 5.56 10.14
CA SER A 29 2.00 6.47 10.63
C SER A 29 1.13 5.82 11.69
N GLN A 30 0.17 6.59 12.18
CA GLN A 30 -0.78 6.16 13.19
C GLN A 30 -2.16 6.20 12.57
N ILE A 31 -2.84 5.06 12.54
CA ILE A 31 -4.18 4.97 11.94
C ILE A 31 -5.07 4.14 12.84
N LEU A 32 -6.27 4.65 13.10
CA LEU A 32 -7.30 3.92 13.84
C LEU A 32 -8.09 3.05 12.87
N ASN A 33 -8.22 1.78 13.19
CA ASN A 33 -9.07 0.89 12.42
C ASN A 33 -10.49 0.96 13.00
N ASP A 34 -11.38 1.56 12.24
CA ASP A 34 -12.76 1.75 12.70
C ASP A 34 -13.53 0.43 12.83
N TYR A 35 -13.08 -0.59 12.10
CA TYR A 35 -13.73 -1.89 12.14
C TYR A 35 -13.67 -2.54 13.52
N ASP A 36 -12.49 -2.50 14.15
CA ASP A 36 -12.29 -3.16 15.45
C ASP A 36 -11.87 -2.21 16.58
N GLY A 37 -11.75 -0.92 16.29
CA GLY A 37 -11.38 0.07 17.27
C GLY A 37 -9.90 0.05 17.69
N VAL A 38 -9.08 -0.73 16.99
CA VAL A 38 -7.66 -0.82 17.32
C VAL A 38 -6.87 0.29 16.63
N GLN A 39 -6.06 0.98 17.39
CA GLN A 39 -5.20 2.01 16.85
C GLN A 39 -3.81 1.45 16.59
N HIS A 40 -3.35 1.60 15.35
CA HIS A 40 -2.04 1.10 14.94
C HIS A 40 -1.09 2.28 14.84
N ASP A 41 -0.06 2.27 15.65
CA ASP A 41 0.90 3.37 15.73
C ASP A 41 2.30 2.87 15.40
N PHE A 42 2.80 3.27 14.24
CA PHE A 42 4.14 2.93 13.79
C PHE A 42 4.97 4.20 13.57
N THR A 43 4.62 5.28 14.26
CA THR A 43 5.32 6.55 14.11
C THR A 43 6.77 6.51 14.56
N ARG A 44 7.14 5.52 15.37
CA ARG A 44 8.53 5.35 15.81
C ARG A 44 9.39 4.64 14.79
N LYS A 45 8.77 3.98 13.81
CA LYS A 45 9.49 3.29 12.76
C LYS A 45 10.17 4.29 11.86
N LYS A 46 11.38 3.98 11.43
CA LYS A 46 12.18 4.89 10.62
C LYS A 46 12.53 4.27 9.27
N GLY A 47 13.08 5.07 8.38
CA GLY A 47 13.51 4.60 7.08
C GLY A 47 12.57 4.93 5.93
N LEU A 48 11.47 5.59 6.21
CA LEU A 48 10.54 5.98 5.14
C LEU A 48 11.17 7.11 4.32
N VAL A 49 11.25 6.89 3.00
CA VAL A 49 11.86 7.83 2.08
C VAL A 49 10.80 8.56 1.27
N TRP A 50 9.73 7.86 0.90
CA TRP A 50 8.71 8.43 0.03
C TRP A 50 7.44 7.61 0.17
N GLN A 51 6.31 8.28 0.00
CA GLN A 51 5.01 7.61 0.00
C GLN A 51 4.05 8.37 -0.88
N GLN A 52 3.14 7.65 -1.49
CA GLN A 52 2.11 8.26 -2.31
C GLN A 52 0.97 7.27 -2.55
N ILE A 53 -0.25 7.79 -2.62
CA ILE A 53 -1.41 7.00 -3.00
C ILE A 53 -1.76 7.33 -4.44
N PHE A 54 -1.95 6.29 -5.25
CA PHE A 54 -2.33 6.40 -6.66
C PHE A 54 -3.77 5.97 -6.80
N LEU A 55 -4.60 6.81 -7.38
CA LEU A 55 -6.02 6.54 -7.54
C LEU A 55 -6.43 6.60 -9.00
N PRO A 56 -7.34 5.71 -9.45
CA PRO A 56 -7.98 5.89 -10.74
C PRO A 56 -8.92 7.09 -10.72
N GLU A 57 -9.28 7.58 -11.89
CA GLU A 57 -10.06 8.81 -12.02
C GLU A 57 -11.39 8.78 -11.26
N TYR A 58 -12.04 7.64 -11.24
CA TYR A 58 -13.36 7.53 -10.62
C TYR A 58 -13.32 7.31 -9.12
N ALA A 59 -12.14 7.16 -8.53
CA ALA A 59 -12.04 6.94 -7.10
C ALA A 59 -12.35 8.23 -6.34
N PRO A 60 -12.97 8.13 -5.14
CA PRO A 60 -13.21 9.32 -4.33
C PRO A 60 -11.91 10.06 -4.00
N VAL A 61 -11.94 11.37 -4.09
CA VAL A 61 -10.74 12.17 -3.84
C VAL A 61 -10.27 12.04 -2.38
N GLU A 62 -11.19 11.76 -1.46
CA GLU A 62 -10.85 11.58 -0.05
C GLU A 62 -9.91 10.39 0.17
N TRP A 63 -9.84 9.48 -0.77
CA TRP A 63 -8.98 8.31 -0.66
C TRP A 63 -7.49 8.66 -0.82
N GLN A 64 -7.17 9.91 -1.08
CA GLN A 64 -5.79 10.37 -0.96
C GLN A 64 -5.33 10.37 0.50
N GLU A 65 -6.26 10.32 1.45
CA GLU A 65 -5.91 10.12 2.84
C GLU A 65 -5.91 8.63 3.15
N ARG A 66 -4.78 8.16 3.61
CA ARG A 66 -4.55 6.73 3.86
C ARG A 66 -5.56 6.15 4.85
N ALA A 67 -5.84 6.91 5.91
CA ALA A 67 -6.81 6.45 6.91
C ALA A 67 -8.20 6.28 6.29
N VAL A 68 -8.60 7.19 5.42
CA VAL A 68 -9.91 7.13 4.79
C VAL A 68 -9.99 5.94 3.82
N LEU A 69 -8.97 5.79 2.98
CA LEU A 69 -8.93 4.70 2.00
C LEU A 69 -9.02 3.33 2.66
N TRP A 70 -8.13 3.07 3.61
CA TRP A 70 -8.03 1.71 4.15
C TRP A 70 -9.14 1.39 5.14
N ASN A 71 -9.70 2.39 5.82
CA ASN A 71 -10.91 2.16 6.60
C ASN A 71 -12.12 1.88 5.70
N ALA A 72 -12.19 2.51 4.52
CA ALA A 72 -13.24 2.19 3.56
C ALA A 72 -13.15 0.74 3.09
N VAL A 73 -11.93 0.26 2.85
CA VAL A 73 -11.72 -1.15 2.47
C VAL A 73 -12.17 -2.09 3.58
N GLU A 74 -11.81 -1.79 4.83
CA GLU A 74 -12.21 -2.61 5.97
C GLU A 74 -13.73 -2.66 6.13
N GLU A 75 -14.40 -1.53 5.91
CA GLU A 75 -15.84 -1.46 6.06
C GLU A 75 -16.59 -2.17 4.94
N ASN A 76 -16.07 -2.13 3.73
CA ASN A 76 -16.71 -2.78 2.59
C ASN A 76 -16.62 -4.29 2.64
N GLU A 77 -15.62 -4.81 3.33
CA GLU A 77 -15.40 -6.24 3.43
C GLU A 77 -15.85 -6.69 4.82
N LYS A 78 -17.06 -7.24 4.91
CA LYS A 78 -17.71 -7.43 6.20
C LYS A 78 -17.60 -8.82 6.79
N THR A 79 -17.02 -9.78 6.08
CA THR A 79 -16.88 -11.11 6.64
C THR A 79 -15.56 -11.24 7.40
N LYS A 80 -15.55 -12.18 8.35
CA LYS A 80 -14.35 -12.38 9.17
C LYS A 80 -13.17 -12.95 8.39
N ASP A 81 -13.42 -13.51 7.21
CA ASP A 81 -12.37 -14.10 6.38
C ASP A 81 -12.07 -13.26 5.15
N SER A 82 -12.54 -12.03 5.10
CA SER A 82 -12.40 -11.18 3.92
C SER A 82 -10.95 -10.97 3.54
N ARG A 83 -10.71 -11.00 2.24
CA ARG A 83 -9.44 -10.58 1.67
C ARG A 83 -9.50 -9.09 1.47
N LEU A 84 -8.64 -8.37 2.17
CA LEU A 84 -8.70 -6.92 2.23
C LEU A 84 -7.83 -6.26 1.19
N ALA A 85 -6.65 -6.81 0.94
CA ALA A 85 -5.69 -6.19 0.04
C ALA A 85 -4.62 -7.18 -0.37
N ARG A 86 -3.83 -6.79 -1.37
CA ARG A 86 -2.58 -7.47 -1.71
C ARG A 86 -1.44 -6.54 -1.37
N GLU A 87 -0.42 -7.11 -0.79
CA GLU A 87 0.80 -6.39 -0.48
C GLU A 87 1.92 -6.93 -1.37
N PHE A 88 2.60 -6.01 -2.05
CA PHE A 88 3.74 -6.34 -2.90
C PHE A 88 4.98 -5.70 -2.29
N VAL A 89 6.06 -6.45 -2.23
CA VAL A 89 7.35 -5.91 -1.79
C VAL A 89 8.32 -6.04 -2.95
N VAL A 90 8.87 -4.93 -3.36
CA VAL A 90 9.74 -4.84 -4.54
C VAL A 90 11.10 -4.32 -4.09
N ALA A 91 12.16 -5.07 -4.38
CA ALA A 91 13.52 -4.60 -4.11
C ALA A 91 13.94 -3.61 -5.20
N LEU A 92 14.52 -2.50 -4.79
CA LEU A 92 14.94 -1.45 -5.70
C LEU A 92 16.45 -1.50 -5.92
N PRO A 93 16.92 -1.08 -7.11
CA PRO A 93 18.36 -1.04 -7.37
C PRO A 93 19.04 0.00 -6.48
N VAL A 94 20.08 -0.42 -5.75
CA VAL A 94 20.82 0.50 -4.90
C VAL A 94 21.61 1.52 -5.69
N GLU A 95 21.95 1.19 -6.92
CA GLU A 95 22.73 2.08 -7.79
C GLU A 95 21.96 3.33 -8.18
N LEU A 96 20.63 3.28 -8.11
CA LEU A 96 19.79 4.43 -8.47
C LEU A 96 19.59 5.31 -7.27
N ASN A 97 19.57 6.61 -7.48
CA ASN A 97 19.20 7.53 -6.41
C ASN A 97 17.68 7.57 -6.27
N LYS A 98 17.22 8.33 -5.29
CA LYS A 98 15.78 8.34 -4.92
C LYS A 98 14.86 8.83 -6.04
N LYS A 99 15.32 9.75 -6.85
CA LYS A 99 14.48 10.34 -7.88
C LYS A 99 14.12 9.35 -8.98
N PRO A 100 15.05 8.58 -9.55
CA PRO A 100 14.67 7.51 -10.46
C PRO A 100 13.77 6.46 -9.87
N TRP A 101 13.90 6.17 -8.56
CA TRP A 101 12.99 5.23 -7.90
C TRP A 101 11.54 5.69 -8.01
N LYS A 102 11.32 6.98 -7.76
CA LYS A 102 9.96 7.54 -7.80
C LYS A 102 9.36 7.43 -9.19
N SER A 103 10.11 7.83 -10.21
CA SER A 103 9.66 7.75 -11.60
C SER A 103 9.36 6.32 -12.01
N LEU A 104 10.28 5.42 -11.69
CA LEU A 104 10.16 4.02 -12.06
C LEU A 104 8.94 3.39 -11.43
N LEU A 105 8.75 3.63 -10.14
CA LEU A 105 7.59 3.11 -9.43
C LEU A 105 6.29 3.73 -9.90
N SER A 106 6.28 5.04 -10.14
CA SER A 106 5.06 5.71 -10.61
C SER A 106 4.60 5.13 -11.94
N ASP A 107 5.53 4.91 -12.86
CA ASP A 107 5.21 4.32 -14.16
C ASP A 107 4.68 2.90 -13.98
N PHE A 108 5.34 2.11 -13.15
CA PHE A 108 4.93 0.74 -12.89
C PHE A 108 3.53 0.70 -12.27
N ILE A 109 3.29 1.54 -11.27
CA ILE A 109 2.00 1.57 -10.57
C ILE A 109 0.89 2.01 -11.52
N ASN A 110 1.12 3.03 -12.32
CA ASN A 110 0.11 3.50 -13.25
C ASN A 110 -0.24 2.46 -14.31
N GLU A 111 0.75 1.73 -14.79
CA GLU A 111 0.52 0.70 -15.81
C GLU A 111 -0.14 -0.55 -15.24
N GLN A 112 0.30 -0.99 -14.06
CA GLN A 112 -0.10 -2.30 -13.54
C GLN A 112 -1.33 -2.24 -12.63
N PHE A 113 -1.60 -1.10 -12.04
CA PHE A 113 -2.69 -0.98 -11.06
C PHE A 113 -3.73 0.04 -11.48
N VAL A 114 -3.31 1.28 -11.68
CA VAL A 114 -4.26 2.36 -11.96
C VAL A 114 -4.96 2.17 -13.30
N ALA A 115 -4.24 1.73 -14.30
CA ALA A 115 -4.83 1.46 -15.63
C ALA A 115 -5.90 0.38 -15.56
N ASP A 116 -5.77 -0.56 -14.62
CA ASP A 116 -6.77 -1.60 -14.39
C ASP A 116 -7.85 -1.19 -13.39
N GLY A 117 -7.86 0.07 -12.99
CA GLY A 117 -8.88 0.59 -12.07
C GLY A 117 -8.61 0.31 -10.61
N MET A 118 -7.37 0.01 -10.23
CA MET A 118 -7.04 -0.30 -8.84
C MET A 118 -6.31 0.84 -8.17
N CYS A 119 -6.65 1.06 -6.89
CA CYS A 119 -5.90 1.99 -6.06
C CYS A 119 -4.63 1.32 -5.57
N ALA A 120 -3.57 2.11 -5.39
CA ALA A 120 -2.33 1.60 -4.84
C ALA A 120 -1.73 2.60 -3.88
N ASP A 121 -1.35 2.12 -2.70
CA ASP A 121 -0.69 2.91 -1.68
C ASP A 121 0.76 2.44 -1.62
N VAL A 122 1.71 3.36 -1.85
CA VAL A 122 3.09 3.01 -2.08
C VAL A 122 3.97 3.72 -1.05
N ALA A 123 4.96 3.00 -0.53
CA ALA A 123 5.96 3.57 0.35
C ALA A 123 7.32 2.97 0.04
N ILE A 124 8.35 3.81 -0.01
CA ILE A 124 9.72 3.36 -0.19
C ILE A 124 10.44 3.44 1.15
N HIS A 125 11.06 2.35 1.54
CA HIS A 125 11.89 2.27 2.73
C HIS A 125 13.34 2.07 2.32
N ASP A 126 14.21 2.87 2.92
CA ASP A 126 15.64 2.77 2.70
C ASP A 126 16.31 2.54 4.05
N PRO A 127 16.51 1.27 4.43
CA PRO A 127 17.13 0.98 5.72
C PRO A 127 18.56 1.49 5.72
N HIS A 128 19.01 1.90 6.90
CA HIS A 128 20.36 2.43 7.03
C HIS A 128 21.41 1.36 6.77
N PRO A 129 22.56 1.76 6.17
CA PRO A 129 23.68 0.84 6.05
C PRO A 129 24.11 0.30 7.41
N PRO A 130 24.76 -0.89 7.42
CA PRO A 130 25.17 -1.62 6.24
C PRO A 130 24.11 -2.57 5.72
N GLY A 131 24.13 -2.70 4.41
CA GLY A 131 23.72 -3.94 3.82
C GLY A 131 22.29 -4.23 3.50
N HIS A 132 21.38 -3.31 3.61
CA HIS A 132 20.01 -3.59 3.23
C HIS A 132 19.63 -2.81 1.97
N ASN A 133 18.99 -3.51 1.04
CA ASN A 133 18.51 -2.88 -0.17
C ASN A 133 17.23 -2.09 0.13
N PRO A 134 17.03 -0.96 -0.56
CA PRO A 134 15.76 -0.26 -0.45
C PRO A 134 14.62 -1.09 -1.01
N HIS A 135 13.46 -0.96 -0.39
CA HIS A 135 12.27 -1.71 -0.79
C HIS A 135 11.10 -0.78 -0.99
N ALA A 136 10.31 -1.07 -2.01
CA ALA A 136 9.01 -0.45 -2.17
C ALA A 136 7.94 -1.40 -1.66
N HIS A 137 7.04 -0.89 -0.85
CA HIS A 137 5.86 -1.62 -0.41
C HIS A 137 4.67 -1.04 -1.14
N ILE A 138 3.89 -1.91 -1.79
CA ILE A 138 2.70 -1.50 -2.54
C ILE A 138 1.53 -2.24 -1.94
N LEU A 139 0.57 -1.49 -1.42
CA LEU A 139 -0.65 -2.07 -0.88
C LEU A 139 -1.78 -1.71 -1.85
N SER A 140 -2.39 -2.71 -2.45
CA SER A 140 -3.38 -2.51 -3.47
C SER A 140 -4.66 -3.27 -3.15
N LEU A 141 -5.77 -2.77 -3.66
CA LEU A 141 -7.03 -3.49 -3.56
C LEU A 141 -6.96 -4.76 -4.39
N ILE A 142 -7.58 -5.82 -3.89
CA ILE A 142 -7.64 -7.07 -4.64
C ILE A 142 -8.53 -6.90 -5.85
N HIS A 143 -9.64 -6.20 -5.66
CA HIS A 143 -10.51 -5.80 -6.75
C HIS A 143 -11.28 -4.58 -6.30
N ILE A 144 -11.71 -3.79 -7.24
CA ILE A 144 -12.54 -2.66 -6.94
C ILE A 144 -13.97 -3.07 -7.18
N SER A 145 -14.74 -3.00 -6.12
CA SER A 145 -16.15 -3.17 -6.20
C SER A 145 -16.71 -1.88 -6.79
N GLU A 146 -17.02 -1.90 -8.06
CA GLU A 146 -17.60 -0.72 -8.68
C GLU A 146 -19.07 -0.67 -8.34
N PRO A 147 -19.45 0.23 -7.45
CA PRO A 147 -20.85 0.25 -6.99
C PRO A 147 -21.80 0.65 -8.10
N THR A 148 -21.28 1.29 -9.11
CA THR A 148 -22.09 1.76 -10.22
C THR A 148 -22.00 0.88 -11.45
N ARG A 149 -21.40 -0.26 -11.32
CA ARG A 149 -21.28 -1.16 -12.44
C ARG A 149 -22.65 -1.58 -12.89
N PRO A 150 -23.03 -1.23 -14.11
CA PRO A 150 -24.34 -1.61 -14.59
C PRO A 150 -24.42 -3.09 -14.85
#